data_c64ca14bf9805e6de6e02c71bad864d5
#
_entry.id   c64ca14bf9805e6de6e02c71bad864d5
#
_cell.length_a   1.000
_cell.length_b   1.000
_cell.length_c   1.000
_cell.angle_alpha   90.00
_cell.angle_beta   90.00
_cell.angle_gamma   90.00
#
_symmetry.space_group_name_H-M   'P 1'
#
loop_
_entity.id
_entity.type
_entity.pdbx_description
1 polymer ?
#
loop_
_entity_poly.entity_id
_entity_poly.type
_entity_poly.pdbx_seq_one_letter_code
_entity_poly.pdbx_strand_id
1 'polypeptide(L)'
;CGQAQKCLKWNDRDKSRQLFNRLFARKIKKYQGRECSRILKGTEEELEQLSSQVNWKKDLIMHINIVQPGLSCSNPSPDILNLLGCVSSYIKDVSNIDLNVYCNL
;
A
#
# COMPACT_ATOMS: atom_id res chain seq x y z
N CYS A 1 10.05 7.23 0.37
CA CYS A 1 9.43 7.76 1.61
C CYS A 1 8.24 8.66 1.31
N GLY A 2 8.31 9.52 0.28
CA GLY A 2 7.17 10.34 -0.14
C GLY A 2 5.95 9.51 -0.54
N GLN A 3 6.13 8.34 -1.08
CA GLN A 3 5.06 7.40 -1.42
C GLN A 3 4.30 6.92 -0.18
N ALA A 4 5.01 6.63 0.92
CA ALA A 4 4.39 6.20 2.17
C ALA A 4 3.47 7.28 2.74
N GLN A 5 3.91 8.54 2.71
CA GLN A 5 3.09 9.67 3.14
C GLN A 5 1.85 9.86 2.24
N LYS A 6 2.01 9.69 0.93
CA LYS A 6 0.90 9.77 -0.03
C LYS A 6 -0.14 8.67 0.21
N CYS A 7 0.27 7.52 0.71
CA CYS A 7 -0.64 6.42 1.00
C CYS A 7 -1.61 6.72 2.15
N LEU A 8 -1.34 7.74 2.98
CA LEU A 8 -2.24 8.14 4.07
C LEU A 8 -3.65 8.50 3.59
N LYS A 9 -3.79 9.00 2.36
CA LYS A 9 -5.10 9.30 1.79
C LYS A 9 -6.02 8.08 1.75
N TRP A 10 -5.46 6.87 1.67
CA TRP A 10 -6.24 5.64 1.62
C TRP A 10 -6.80 5.23 2.98
N ASN A 11 -6.42 5.91 4.05
CA ASN A 11 -7.04 5.75 5.37
C ASN A 11 -8.44 6.39 5.44
N ASP A 12 -8.78 7.25 4.49
CA ASP A 12 -10.13 7.77 4.30
C ASP A 12 -11.01 6.67 3.67
N ARG A 13 -12.19 6.44 4.23
CA ARG A 13 -13.10 5.37 3.81
C ARG A 13 -13.53 5.49 2.35
N ASP A 14 -13.89 6.68 1.92
CA ASP A 14 -14.34 6.93 0.55
C ASP A 14 -13.18 6.73 -0.43
N LYS A 15 -11.99 7.18 -0.08
CA LYS A 15 -10.79 7.02 -0.93
C LYS A 15 -10.34 5.56 -1.00
N SER A 16 -10.46 4.81 0.08
CA SER A 16 -10.17 3.36 0.08
C SER A 16 -11.11 2.61 -0.85
N ARG A 17 -12.39 2.97 -0.85
CA ARG A 17 -13.38 2.41 -1.78
C ARG A 17 -13.02 2.73 -3.22
N GLN A 18 -12.59 3.96 -3.50
CA GLN A 18 -12.12 4.37 -4.83
C GLN A 18 -10.90 3.56 -5.27
N LEU A 19 -10.03 3.15 -4.34
CA LEU A 19 -8.88 2.31 -4.65
C LEU A 19 -9.33 0.98 -5.28
N PHE A 20 -10.33 0.31 -4.71
CA PHE A 20 -10.88 -0.92 -5.28
C PHE A 20 -11.46 -0.70 -6.67
N ASN A 21 -12.16 0.41 -6.88
CA ASN A 21 -12.69 0.77 -8.20
C ASN A 21 -11.56 0.95 -9.22
N ARG A 22 -10.45 1.58 -8.83
CA ARG A 22 -9.27 1.75 -9.68
C ARG A 22 -8.59 0.42 -10.00
N LEU A 23 -8.46 -0.46 -9.00
CA LEU A 23 -7.92 -1.81 -9.22
C LEU A 23 -8.75 -2.57 -10.23
N PHE A 24 -10.07 -2.49 -10.11
CA PHE A 24 -11.01 -3.14 -11.02
C PHE A 24 -10.90 -2.59 -12.44
N ALA A 25 -10.81 -1.27 -12.59
CA ALA A 25 -10.66 -0.62 -13.89
C ALA A 25 -9.35 -0.98 -14.59
N ARG A 26 -8.31 -1.33 -13.82
CA ARG A 26 -6.97 -1.67 -14.31
C ARG A 26 -6.67 -3.17 -14.26
N LYS A 27 -7.67 -4.02 -14.21
CA LYS A 27 -7.51 -5.47 -14.05
C LYS A 27 -6.77 -6.16 -15.20
N ILE A 28 -6.75 -5.54 -16.38
CA ILE A 28 -6.07 -6.06 -17.57
C ILE A 28 -4.95 -5.10 -17.97
N LYS A 29 -3.78 -5.65 -18.28
CA LYS A 29 -2.65 -4.90 -18.83
C LYS A 29 -2.19 -5.53 -20.14
N LYS A 30 -1.54 -4.73 -20.99
CA LYS A 30 -0.84 -5.24 -22.17
C LYS A 30 0.63 -5.50 -21.82
N TYR A 31 1.09 -6.70 -22.12
CA TYR A 31 2.48 -7.08 -21.99
C TYR A 31 2.95 -7.78 -23.26
N GLN A 32 3.94 -7.23 -23.93
CA GLN A 32 4.46 -7.75 -25.21
C GLN A 32 3.36 -7.94 -26.26
N GLY A 33 2.43 -7.00 -26.35
CA GLY A 33 1.31 -7.04 -27.31
C GLY A 33 0.16 -7.98 -26.93
N ARG A 34 0.22 -8.64 -25.78
CA ARG A 34 -0.83 -9.53 -25.29
C ARG A 34 -1.54 -8.94 -24.08
N GLU A 35 -2.84 -9.15 -23.97
CA GLU A 35 -3.61 -8.81 -22.80
C GLU A 35 -3.35 -9.81 -21.68
N CYS A 36 -2.93 -9.31 -20.51
CA CYS A 36 -2.67 -10.12 -19.31
C CYS A 36 -3.47 -9.58 -18.14
N SER A 37 -3.98 -10.50 -17.30
CA SER A 37 -4.61 -10.11 -16.06
C SER A 37 -3.56 -9.56 -15.07
N ARG A 38 -3.90 -8.48 -14.37
CA ARG A 38 -3.10 -7.99 -13.24
C ARG A 38 -3.37 -8.74 -11.95
N ILE A 39 -4.42 -9.56 -11.93
CA ILE A 39 -4.75 -10.40 -10.78
C ILE A 39 -3.87 -11.64 -10.84
N LEU A 40 -2.92 -11.71 -9.92
CA LEU A 40 -1.97 -12.83 -9.86
C LEU A 40 -2.53 -14.03 -9.11
N LYS A 41 -3.41 -13.79 -8.16
CA LYS A 41 -4.01 -14.82 -7.33
C LYS A 41 -5.48 -14.45 -7.07
N GLY A 42 -6.37 -15.40 -7.31
CA GLY A 42 -7.81 -15.17 -7.21
C GLY A 42 -8.44 -14.81 -8.55
N THR A 43 -9.69 -14.45 -8.54
CA THR A 43 -10.51 -14.11 -9.72
C THR A 43 -11.09 -12.71 -9.63
N GLU A 44 -11.59 -12.19 -10.76
CA GLU A 44 -12.27 -10.90 -10.78
C GLU A 44 -13.53 -10.91 -9.91
N GLU A 45 -14.25 -12.02 -9.90
CA GLU A 45 -15.44 -12.21 -9.09
C GLU A 45 -15.13 -12.17 -7.60
N GLU A 46 -14.02 -12.76 -7.19
CA GLU A 46 -13.55 -12.71 -5.79
C GLU A 46 -13.21 -11.28 -5.38
N LEU A 47 -12.56 -10.50 -6.25
CA LEU A 47 -12.26 -9.10 -5.98
C LEU A 47 -13.53 -8.27 -5.84
N GLU A 48 -14.51 -8.51 -6.71
CA GLU A 48 -15.81 -7.84 -6.67
C GLU A 48 -16.57 -8.17 -5.39
N GLN A 49 -16.61 -9.44 -5.01
CA GLN A 49 -17.23 -9.88 -3.76
C GLN A 49 -16.56 -9.25 -2.55
N LEU A 50 -15.24 -9.23 -2.51
CA LEU A 50 -14.49 -8.59 -1.43
C LEU A 50 -14.84 -7.11 -1.31
N SER A 51 -14.86 -6.39 -2.42
CA SER A 51 -15.23 -4.97 -2.46
C SER A 51 -16.65 -4.71 -1.95
N SER A 52 -17.61 -5.59 -2.26
CA SER A 52 -19.01 -5.45 -1.82
C SER A 52 -19.24 -5.87 -0.38
N GLN A 53 -18.43 -6.82 0.15
CA GLN A 53 -18.58 -7.34 1.51
C GLN A 53 -17.89 -6.49 2.57
N VAL A 54 -16.89 -5.69 2.21
CA VAL A 54 -16.14 -4.86 3.17
C VAL A 54 -17.06 -3.79 3.74
N ASN A 55 -17.09 -3.71 5.06
CA ASN A 55 -17.76 -2.61 5.75
C ASN A 55 -16.78 -1.43 5.85
N TRP A 56 -16.84 -0.54 4.87
CA TRP A 56 -15.98 0.62 4.77
C TRP A 56 -16.04 1.57 5.96
N LYS A 57 -17.05 1.42 6.81
CA LYS A 57 -17.21 2.27 8.00
C LYS A 57 -16.50 1.71 9.24
N LYS A 58 -16.33 0.39 9.35
CA LYS A 58 -15.90 -0.26 10.59
C LYS A 58 -14.71 -1.21 10.42
N ASP A 59 -14.58 -1.85 9.25
CA ASP A 59 -13.70 -3.01 9.12
C ASP A 59 -12.34 -2.70 8.52
N LEU A 60 -12.07 -1.44 8.17
CA LEU A 60 -10.83 -1.07 7.51
C LEU A 60 -9.73 -0.75 8.53
N ILE A 61 -8.73 -1.63 8.59
CA ILE A 61 -7.48 -1.38 9.32
C ILE A 61 -6.38 -1.23 8.27
N MET A 62 -5.72 -0.07 8.26
CA MET A 62 -4.67 0.21 7.30
C MET A 62 -3.28 -0.01 7.90
N HIS A 63 -2.43 -0.68 7.17
CA HIS A 63 -1.02 -0.81 7.45
C HIS A 63 -0.22 -0.21 6.29
N ILE A 64 0.86 0.49 6.61
CA ILE A 64 1.77 1.03 5.60
C ILE A 64 3.10 0.28 5.70
N ASN A 65 3.51 -0.33 4.60
CA ASN A 65 4.75 -1.08 4.52
C ASN A 65 5.63 -0.49 3.42
N ILE A 66 6.90 -0.27 3.74
CA ILE A 66 7.93 0.07 2.75
C ILE A 66 8.75 -1.19 2.51
N VAL A 67 8.87 -1.58 1.24
CA VAL A 67 9.74 -2.68 0.83
C VAL A 67 10.87 -2.08 0.01
N GLN A 68 12.09 -2.14 0.56
CA GLN A 68 13.27 -1.50 -0.04
C GLN A 68 14.41 -2.51 -0.15
N PRO A 69 14.50 -3.25 -1.27
CA PRO A 69 15.51 -4.31 -1.42
C PRO A 69 16.96 -3.81 -1.39
N GLY A 70 17.20 -2.57 -1.78
CA GLY A 70 18.54 -1.99 -1.80
C GLY A 70 19.02 -1.43 -0.45
N LEU A 71 18.16 -1.43 0.57
CA LEU A 71 18.50 -0.94 1.89
C LEU A 71 19.01 -2.08 2.77
N SER A 72 20.16 -1.90 3.42
CA SER A 72 20.67 -2.85 4.41
C SER A 72 20.03 -2.61 5.77
N CYS A 73 19.43 -3.64 6.35
CA CYS A 73 18.88 -3.59 7.70
C CYS A 73 19.98 -3.67 8.78
N SER A 74 21.10 -4.34 8.47
CA SER A 74 22.20 -4.52 9.44
C SER A 74 23.12 -3.31 9.54
N ASN A 75 23.24 -2.52 8.47
CA ASN A 75 24.12 -1.34 8.43
C ASN A 75 23.49 -0.23 7.59
N PRO A 76 22.35 0.34 8.04
CA PRO A 76 21.70 1.41 7.30
C PRO A 76 22.47 2.72 7.42
N SER A 77 22.40 3.55 6.37
CA SER A 77 22.93 4.89 6.37
C SER A 77 22.23 5.76 7.43
N PRO A 78 22.97 6.61 8.20
CA PRO A 78 22.34 7.52 9.16
C PRO A 78 21.31 8.46 8.52
N ASP A 79 21.55 8.93 7.31
CA ASP A 79 20.63 9.81 6.59
C ASP A 79 19.31 9.10 6.28
N ILE A 80 19.38 7.84 5.88
CA ILE A 80 18.19 7.01 5.62
C ILE A 80 17.43 6.75 6.92
N LEU A 81 18.14 6.45 8.02
CA LEU A 81 17.50 6.26 9.32
C LEU A 81 16.77 7.52 9.78
N ASN A 82 17.37 8.68 9.62
CA ASN A 82 16.74 9.95 9.97
C ASN A 82 15.50 10.20 9.13
N LEU A 83 15.58 9.96 7.82
CA LEU A 83 14.45 10.13 6.91
C LEU A 83 13.29 9.19 7.26
N LEU A 84 13.57 7.91 7.49
CA LEU A 84 12.55 6.92 7.86
C LEU A 84 11.95 7.24 9.22
N GLY A 85 12.75 7.70 10.18
CA GLY A 85 12.27 8.15 11.48
C GLY A 85 11.32 9.33 11.37
N CYS A 86 11.63 10.33 10.55
CA CYS A 86 10.74 11.47 10.31
C CYS A 86 9.43 11.06 9.64
N VAL A 87 9.50 10.18 8.63
CA VAL A 87 8.29 9.68 7.96
C VAL A 87 7.43 8.86 8.91
N SER A 88 8.04 7.97 9.69
CA SER A 88 7.34 7.14 10.67
C SER A 88 6.63 8.00 11.73
N SER A 89 7.32 9.00 12.26
CA SER A 89 6.74 9.93 13.25
C SER A 89 5.59 10.72 12.66
N TYR A 90 5.73 11.23 11.45
CA TYR A 90 4.66 11.97 10.76
C TYR A 90 3.42 11.10 10.56
N ILE A 91 3.59 9.88 10.07
CA ILE A 91 2.49 8.94 9.83
C ILE A 91 1.80 8.58 11.14
N LYS A 92 2.56 8.34 12.20
CA LYS A 92 2.02 8.02 13.53
C LYS A 92 1.21 9.18 14.10
N ASP A 93 1.74 10.40 14.02
CA ASP A 93 1.09 11.59 14.57
C ASP A 93 -0.19 11.95 13.82
N VAL A 94 -0.20 11.81 12.50
CA VAL A 94 -1.35 12.18 11.65
C VAL A 94 -2.45 11.12 11.67
N SER A 95 -2.10 9.83 11.68
CA SER A 95 -3.07 8.76 11.45
C SER A 95 -3.04 7.63 12.48
N ASN A 96 -2.11 7.66 13.42
CA ASN A 96 -1.88 6.59 14.40
C ASN A 96 -1.59 5.22 13.74
N ILE A 97 -0.95 5.24 12.57
CA ILE A 97 -0.54 4.05 11.82
C ILE A 97 0.95 3.82 12.05
N ASP A 98 1.34 2.58 12.32
CA ASP A 98 2.73 2.18 12.42
C ASP A 98 3.29 1.90 11.02
N LEU A 99 4.48 2.43 10.73
CA LEU A 99 5.21 2.18 9.51
C LEU A 99 6.09 0.94 9.68
N ASN A 100 5.97 0.01 8.76
CA ASN A 100 6.85 -1.15 8.69
C ASN A 100 7.80 -1.01 7.50
N VAL A 101 9.08 -1.29 7.71
CA VAL A 101 10.10 -1.22 6.66
C VAL A 101 10.75 -2.58 6.50
N TYR A 102 10.71 -3.10 5.29
CA TYR A 102 11.32 -4.37 4.91
C TYR A 102 12.52 -4.09 4.02
N CYS A 103 13.66 -4.62 4.39
CA CYS A 103 14.93 -4.38 3.71
C CYS A 103 15.79 -5.64 3.70
N ASN A 104 16.95 -5.58 3.04
CA ASN A 104 17.91 -6.69 3.02
C ASN A 104 18.72 -6.76 4.32
N LEU A 105 19.07 -7.94 4.72
CA LEU A 105 19.97 -8.16 5.85
C LEU A 105 21.41 -7.72 5.56
#